data_1c8b585e8e783170f7285fd740cfcae7
#
_entry.id   1c8b585e8e783170f7285fd740cfcae7
#
_cell.length_a   1.000
_cell.length_b   1.000
_cell.length_c   1.000
_cell.angle_alpha   90.00
_cell.angle_beta   90.00
_cell.angle_gamma   90.00
#
_symmetry.space_group_name_H-M   'P 1'
#
loop_
_entity.id
_entity.type
_entity.pdbx_description
1 polymer ?
#
loop_
_entity_poly.entity_id
_entity_poly.type
_entity_poly.pdbx_seq_one_letter_code
_entity_poly.pdbx_strand_id
1 'polypeptide(L)'
;MNEKIIYFDASTIGHNGNNDREQTKVNVLDESKIPLLLSLNISEYRTSPYGVESVDDKSGIAILKEGLTNNHGELLALFFAMKIVEQIQAKVICGDSNIAIQYWSKGQYNKKNIKNYETIELIEKVTKQRDIFEKSGGEIRKISGDSNPADLGYHR
;
A
#
# COMPACT_ATOMS: atom_id res chain seq x y z
N MET A 1 -24.87 -1.78 -12.52
CA MET A 1 -23.65 -2.55 -12.27
C MET A 1 -22.85 -1.94 -11.16
N ASN A 2 -22.39 -2.78 -10.26
CA ASN A 2 -21.63 -2.29 -9.12
C ASN A 2 -20.17 -2.08 -9.50
N GLU A 3 -19.62 -0.98 -9.03
CA GLU A 3 -18.17 -0.75 -9.15
C GLU A 3 -17.45 -1.81 -8.35
N LYS A 4 -16.33 -2.29 -8.88
CA LYS A 4 -15.41 -3.09 -8.09
C LYS A 4 -14.43 -2.15 -7.44
N ILE A 5 -14.34 -2.22 -6.12
CA ILE A 5 -13.49 -1.34 -5.33
C ILE A 5 -12.45 -2.18 -4.61
N ILE A 6 -11.21 -1.71 -4.63
CA ILE A 6 -10.12 -2.30 -3.88
C ILE A 6 -9.73 -1.34 -2.77
N TYR A 7 -9.49 -1.88 -1.59
CA TYR A 7 -9.11 -1.09 -0.41
C TYR A 7 -7.71 -1.46 0.03
N PHE A 8 -6.93 -0.47 0.45
CA PHE A 8 -5.57 -0.71 0.92
C PHE A 8 -5.32 -0.01 2.23
N ASP A 9 -4.39 -0.54 3.02
CA ASP A 9 -3.94 0.09 4.24
C ASP A 9 -2.57 -0.45 4.62
N ALA A 10 -1.88 0.27 5.48
CA ALA A 10 -0.65 -0.17 6.10
C ALA A 10 -0.61 0.31 7.54
N SER A 11 0.12 -0.41 8.36
CA SER A 11 0.26 -0.03 9.76
C SER A 11 1.58 -0.55 10.31
N THR A 12 2.23 0.27 11.11
CA THR A 12 3.45 -0.12 11.81
C THR A 12 3.12 -0.37 13.27
N ILE A 13 3.45 -1.55 13.75
CA ILE A 13 3.19 -1.94 15.12
C ILE A 13 4.46 -1.72 15.93
N GLY A 14 4.33 -1.47 17.22
CA GLY A 14 5.48 -1.39 18.10
C GLY A 14 5.92 0.00 18.46
N HIS A 15 5.00 0.95 18.40
CA HIS A 15 5.31 2.36 18.69
C HIS A 15 5.50 2.66 20.16
N ASN A 16 5.49 1.65 21.02
CA ASN A 16 5.63 1.89 22.44
C ASN A 16 7.07 2.10 22.87
N GLY A 17 8.01 2.13 21.92
CA GLY A 17 9.39 2.44 22.20
C GLY A 17 10.23 1.30 22.72
N ASN A 18 9.63 0.15 22.93
CA ASN A 18 10.34 -0.99 23.47
C ASN A 18 10.69 -2.05 22.45
N ASN A 19 10.24 -1.86 21.24
CA ASN A 19 10.47 -2.83 20.20
C ASN A 19 11.37 -2.24 19.14
N ASP A 20 12.58 -2.77 19.04
CA ASP A 20 13.55 -2.31 18.07
C ASP A 20 13.26 -2.85 16.67
N ARG A 21 12.30 -3.75 16.55
CA ARG A 21 12.01 -4.45 15.29
C ARG A 21 10.64 -4.16 14.80
N GLU A 22 10.32 -2.88 14.76
CA GLU A 22 9.04 -2.47 14.20
C GLU A 22 8.98 -2.84 12.74
N GLN A 23 7.94 -3.55 12.36
CA GLN A 23 7.72 -3.93 10.98
C GLN A 23 6.36 -3.43 10.55
N THR A 24 6.32 -2.90 9.35
CA THR A 24 5.08 -2.40 8.78
C THR A 24 4.33 -3.53 8.11
N LYS A 25 3.02 -3.55 8.31
CA LYS A 25 2.13 -4.51 7.65
C LYS A 25 1.34 -3.82 6.56
N VAL A 26 1.05 -4.57 5.50
CA VAL A 26 0.35 -4.07 4.31
C VAL A 26 -0.82 -4.99 4.02
N ASN A 27 -1.97 -4.39 3.72
CA ASN A 27 -3.21 -5.13 3.48
C ASN A 27 -3.92 -4.57 2.25
N VAL A 28 -4.41 -5.46 1.39
CA VAL A 28 -5.22 -5.08 0.22
C VAL A 28 -6.39 -6.05 0.13
N LEU A 29 -7.60 -5.50 0.16
CA LEU A 29 -8.83 -6.30 0.17
C LEU A 29 -9.79 -5.83 -0.92
N ASP A 30 -10.72 -6.71 -1.30
CA ASP A 30 -11.87 -6.27 -2.09
C ASP A 30 -13.03 -5.89 -1.15
N GLU A 31 -14.19 -5.59 -1.73
CA GLU A 31 -15.36 -5.16 -0.97
C GLU A 31 -15.90 -6.25 -0.06
N SER A 32 -15.64 -7.50 -0.39
CA SER A 32 -16.05 -8.64 0.42
C SER A 32 -15.03 -9.00 1.48
N LYS A 33 -14.00 -8.18 1.64
CA LYS A 33 -12.90 -8.38 2.58
C LYS A 33 -12.04 -9.58 2.24
N ILE A 34 -12.00 -9.95 0.97
CA ILE A 34 -11.14 -11.03 0.51
C ILE A 34 -9.74 -10.48 0.30
N PRO A 35 -8.71 -11.08 0.91
CA PRO A 35 -7.32 -10.62 0.73
C PRO A 35 -6.86 -10.83 -0.70
N LEU A 36 -6.21 -9.84 -1.25
CA LEU A 36 -5.82 -9.88 -2.65
C LEU A 36 -4.31 -10.00 -2.88
N LEU A 37 -3.50 -9.78 -1.85
CA LEU A 37 -2.04 -9.85 -2.02
C LEU A 37 -1.57 -11.24 -2.40
N LEU A 38 -2.30 -12.28 -2.00
CA LEU A 38 -1.93 -13.65 -2.34
C LEU A 38 -2.04 -13.94 -3.84
N SER A 39 -2.72 -13.07 -4.59
CA SER A 39 -2.81 -13.21 -6.04
C SER A 39 -1.57 -12.68 -6.77
N LEU A 40 -0.70 -11.96 -6.07
CA LEU A 40 0.53 -11.45 -6.65
C LEU A 40 1.67 -12.42 -6.41
N ASN A 41 2.67 -12.38 -7.30
CA ASN A 41 3.89 -13.14 -7.08
C ASN A 41 4.78 -12.34 -6.14
N ILE A 42 4.59 -12.54 -4.85
CA ILE A 42 5.24 -11.75 -3.81
C ILE A 42 6.77 -11.87 -3.87
N SER A 43 7.28 -12.98 -4.38
CA SER A 43 8.74 -13.14 -4.46
C SER A 43 9.41 -12.04 -5.30
N GLU A 44 8.67 -11.43 -6.22
CA GLU A 44 9.20 -10.33 -7.04
C GLU A 44 9.35 -9.04 -6.23
N TYR A 45 8.72 -8.96 -5.07
CA TYR A 45 8.67 -7.73 -4.29
C TYR A 45 9.47 -7.80 -3.00
N ARG A 46 10.30 -8.84 -2.86
CA ARG A 46 11.14 -8.98 -1.68
C ARG A 46 12.35 -8.06 -1.69
N THR A 47 12.76 -7.64 -2.88
CA THR A 47 13.94 -6.79 -3.01
C THR A 47 13.56 -5.32 -3.03
N SER A 48 14.59 -4.46 -2.92
CA SER A 48 14.42 -3.02 -3.03
C SER A 48 13.84 -2.67 -4.41
N PRO A 49 12.95 -1.69 -4.51
CA PRO A 49 12.54 -0.77 -3.44
C PRO A 49 11.34 -1.23 -2.63
N TYR A 50 10.83 -2.42 -2.87
CA TYR A 50 9.58 -2.87 -2.26
C TYR A 50 9.77 -3.31 -0.82
N GLY A 51 10.59 -4.31 -0.59
CA GLY A 51 10.98 -4.72 0.74
C GLY A 51 10.00 -5.62 1.48
N VAL A 52 9.23 -6.44 0.77
CA VAL A 52 8.35 -7.40 1.44
C VAL A 52 9.18 -8.53 2.03
N GLU A 53 8.93 -8.85 3.29
CA GLU A 53 9.59 -9.98 3.94
C GLU A 53 8.78 -11.26 3.76
N SER A 54 7.49 -11.21 4.05
CA SER A 54 6.62 -12.39 3.95
C SER A 54 5.16 -11.96 3.83
N VAL A 55 4.32 -12.91 3.45
CA VAL A 55 2.86 -12.73 3.41
C VAL A 55 2.24 -13.90 4.16
N ASP A 56 1.33 -13.59 5.07
CA ASP A 56 0.62 -14.64 5.81
C ASP A 56 -0.38 -15.33 4.89
N ASP A 57 -0.32 -16.66 4.85
CA ASP A 57 -1.16 -17.47 3.95
C ASP A 57 -2.65 -17.33 4.23
N LYS A 58 -3.01 -17.05 5.47
CA LYS A 58 -4.42 -17.05 5.88
C LYS A 58 -5.02 -15.67 5.77
N SER A 59 -4.34 -14.67 6.32
CA SER A 59 -4.87 -13.30 6.33
C SER A 59 -4.54 -12.55 5.05
N GLY A 60 -3.51 -12.98 4.32
CA GLY A 60 -3.04 -12.25 3.16
C GLY A 60 -2.32 -10.96 3.49
N ILE A 61 -2.01 -10.73 4.77
CA ILE A 61 -1.32 -9.51 5.19
C ILE A 61 0.17 -9.69 4.95
N ALA A 62 0.77 -8.70 4.29
CA ALA A 62 2.21 -8.72 4.05
C ALA A 62 2.93 -8.02 5.20
N ILE A 63 4.14 -8.51 5.51
CA ILE A 63 5.02 -7.90 6.49
C ILE A 63 6.23 -7.41 5.75
N LEU A 64 6.61 -6.16 5.99
CA LEU A 64 7.77 -5.56 5.34
C LEU A 64 9.02 -5.76 6.19
N LYS A 65 10.17 -5.60 5.56
CA LYS A 65 11.44 -5.68 6.26
C LYS A 65 11.56 -4.56 7.29
N GLU A 66 12.34 -4.82 8.32
CA GLU A 66 12.56 -3.85 9.39
C GLU A 66 13.11 -2.55 8.82
N GLY A 67 12.69 -1.45 9.43
CA GLY A 67 13.17 -0.13 9.06
C GLY A 67 12.35 0.60 8.02
N LEU A 68 11.43 -0.07 7.35
CA LEU A 68 10.55 0.60 6.41
C LEU A 68 9.39 1.25 7.18
N THR A 69 9.09 2.48 6.82
CA THR A 69 8.12 3.29 7.58
C THR A 69 6.68 2.96 7.21
N ASN A 70 5.78 3.46 8.04
CA ASN A 70 4.36 3.34 7.75
C ASN A 70 3.99 3.96 6.40
N ASN A 71 4.56 5.13 6.10
CA ASN A 71 4.26 5.80 4.83
C ASN A 71 4.79 5.02 3.63
N HIS A 72 5.94 4.36 3.78
CA HIS A 72 6.44 3.46 2.75
C HIS A 72 5.43 2.33 2.52
N GLY A 73 4.91 1.76 3.61
CA GLY A 73 3.90 0.70 3.52
C GLY A 73 2.63 1.14 2.85
N GLU A 74 2.15 2.35 3.17
CA GLU A 74 0.95 2.88 2.53
C GLU A 74 1.15 3.04 1.03
N LEU A 75 2.31 3.55 0.65
CA LEU A 75 2.63 3.73 -0.76
C LEU A 75 2.72 2.38 -1.48
N LEU A 76 3.35 1.40 -0.84
CA LEU A 76 3.48 0.06 -1.39
C LEU A 76 2.11 -0.62 -1.51
N ALA A 77 1.23 -0.43 -0.51
CA ALA A 77 -0.12 -0.97 -0.57
C ALA A 77 -0.88 -0.42 -1.77
N LEU A 78 -0.76 0.88 -2.02
CA LEU A 78 -1.37 1.50 -3.19
C LEU A 78 -0.79 0.92 -4.48
N PHE A 79 0.52 0.73 -4.52
CA PHE A 79 1.17 0.12 -5.69
C PHE A 79 0.61 -1.28 -5.95
N PHE A 80 0.51 -2.10 -4.92
CA PHE A 80 -0.05 -3.44 -5.06
C PHE A 80 -1.50 -3.40 -5.53
N ALA A 81 -2.29 -2.48 -4.98
CA ALA A 81 -3.68 -2.34 -5.43
C ALA A 81 -3.74 -2.04 -6.92
N MET A 82 -2.86 -1.17 -7.42
CA MET A 82 -2.83 -0.85 -8.84
C MET A 82 -2.38 -2.05 -9.70
N LYS A 83 -1.47 -2.87 -9.18
CA LYS A 83 -1.08 -4.09 -9.90
C LYS A 83 -2.22 -5.11 -9.93
N ILE A 84 -2.96 -5.21 -8.85
CA ILE A 84 -4.07 -6.14 -8.73
C ILE A 84 -5.22 -5.74 -9.66
N VAL A 85 -5.52 -4.44 -9.79
CA VAL A 85 -6.63 -4.01 -10.66
C VAL A 85 -6.39 -4.40 -12.12
N GLU A 86 -5.14 -4.57 -12.52
CA GLU A 86 -4.85 -5.03 -13.87
C GLU A 86 -5.39 -6.44 -14.11
N GLN A 87 -5.48 -7.23 -13.05
CA GLN A 87 -5.92 -8.64 -13.15
C GLN A 87 -7.44 -8.78 -13.01
N ILE A 88 -8.07 -7.95 -12.20
CA ILE A 88 -9.49 -8.11 -11.88
C ILE A 88 -10.38 -7.01 -12.45
N GLN A 89 -9.81 -6.12 -13.24
CA GLN A 89 -10.54 -5.07 -13.95
C GLN A 89 -11.33 -4.14 -13.03
N ALA A 90 -10.84 -3.92 -11.82
CA ALA A 90 -11.41 -2.91 -10.95
C ALA A 90 -10.96 -1.53 -11.42
N LYS A 91 -11.77 -0.52 -11.14
CA LYS A 91 -11.47 0.85 -11.55
C LYS A 91 -11.30 1.81 -10.39
N VAL A 92 -11.64 1.39 -9.18
CA VAL A 92 -11.62 2.27 -8.02
C VAL A 92 -10.74 1.67 -6.93
N ILE A 93 -9.81 2.47 -6.42
CA ILE A 93 -8.96 2.11 -5.30
C ILE A 93 -9.21 3.11 -4.19
N CYS A 94 -9.45 2.62 -2.97
CA CYS A 94 -9.69 3.47 -1.81
C CYS A 94 -8.68 3.20 -0.72
N GLY A 95 -8.24 4.25 -0.06
CA GLY A 95 -7.39 4.15 1.12
C GLY A 95 -7.49 5.40 1.95
N ASP A 96 -6.86 5.40 3.12
CA ASP A 96 -6.96 6.54 4.02
C ASP A 96 -5.66 7.33 4.17
N SER A 97 -4.61 6.98 3.45
CA SER A 97 -3.34 7.68 3.55
C SER A 97 -3.31 8.93 2.70
N ASN A 98 -3.35 10.08 3.38
CA ASN A 98 -3.25 11.35 2.67
C ASN A 98 -1.90 11.51 1.95
N ILE A 99 -0.81 11.12 2.63
CA ILE A 99 0.52 11.26 2.04
C ILE A 99 0.66 10.43 0.77
N ALA A 100 0.24 9.17 0.81
CA ALA A 100 0.37 8.30 -0.36
C ALA A 100 -0.54 8.78 -1.50
N ILE A 101 -1.78 9.10 -1.19
CA ILE A 101 -2.78 9.40 -2.23
C ILE A 101 -2.60 10.80 -2.81
N GLN A 102 -2.41 11.81 -1.94
CA GLN A 102 -2.45 13.19 -2.40
C GLN A 102 -1.08 13.73 -2.78
N TYR A 103 0.01 13.09 -2.38
CA TYR A 103 1.34 13.63 -2.60
C TYR A 103 2.30 12.63 -3.25
N TRP A 104 2.67 11.58 -2.53
CA TRP A 104 3.76 10.71 -3.00
C TRP A 104 3.45 9.99 -4.31
N SER A 105 2.22 9.50 -4.47
CA SER A 105 1.88 8.80 -5.71
C SER A 105 1.70 9.73 -6.90
N LYS A 106 1.73 11.04 -6.65
CA LYS A 106 1.77 12.06 -7.70
C LYS A 106 3.17 12.60 -7.94
N GLY A 107 4.16 12.04 -7.27
CA GLY A 107 5.54 12.47 -7.41
C GLY A 107 5.91 13.67 -6.57
N GLN A 108 5.06 14.07 -5.64
CA GLN A 108 5.30 15.22 -4.78
C GLN A 108 5.80 14.76 -3.43
N TYR A 109 7.04 15.09 -3.12
CA TYR A 109 7.64 14.69 -1.85
C TYR A 109 8.80 15.62 -1.51
N ASN A 110 9.13 15.66 -0.21
CA ASN A 110 10.28 16.39 0.27
C ASN A 110 11.38 15.39 0.62
N LYS A 111 12.43 15.36 -0.18
CA LYS A 111 13.53 14.42 -0.03
C LYS A 111 14.13 14.45 1.37
N LYS A 112 14.15 15.61 2.01
CA LYS A 112 14.73 15.77 3.34
C LYS A 112 13.95 15.00 4.41
N ASN A 113 12.67 14.71 4.16
CA ASN A 113 11.81 14.03 5.13
C ASN A 113 11.77 12.53 4.92
N ILE A 114 12.49 12.02 3.93
CA ILE A 114 12.46 10.59 3.61
C ILE A 114 13.84 10.02 3.91
N LYS A 115 13.91 9.12 4.89
CA LYS A 115 15.17 8.54 5.34
C LYS A 115 15.66 7.42 4.44
N ASN A 116 14.73 6.64 3.91
CA ASN A 116 15.09 5.45 3.15
C ASN A 116 15.09 5.75 1.66
N TYR A 117 16.22 5.48 1.03
CA TYR A 117 16.34 5.68 -0.41
C TYR A 117 15.34 4.82 -1.18
N GLU A 118 15.04 3.64 -0.67
CA GLU A 118 14.06 2.74 -1.28
C GLU A 118 12.68 3.41 -1.41
N THR A 119 12.32 4.23 -0.44
CA THR A 119 11.04 4.92 -0.49
C THR A 119 11.00 5.90 -1.65
N ILE A 120 12.10 6.58 -1.92
CA ILE A 120 12.18 7.51 -3.04
C ILE A 120 12.07 6.74 -4.36
N GLU A 121 12.76 5.61 -4.48
CA GLU A 121 12.64 4.77 -5.66
C GLU A 121 11.21 4.27 -5.86
N LEU A 122 10.56 3.90 -4.75
CA LEU A 122 9.17 3.43 -4.80
C LEU A 122 8.24 4.55 -5.27
N ILE A 123 8.46 5.78 -4.81
CA ILE A 123 7.66 6.93 -5.26
C ILE A 123 7.71 7.03 -6.77
N GLU A 124 8.88 6.88 -7.37
CA GLU A 124 9.01 6.96 -8.83
C GLU A 124 8.21 5.88 -9.53
N LYS A 125 8.27 4.65 -9.01
CA LYS A 125 7.53 3.54 -9.61
C LYS A 125 6.02 3.73 -9.46
N VAL A 126 5.59 4.17 -8.30
CA VAL A 126 4.17 4.36 -8.04
C VAL A 126 3.61 5.50 -8.87
N THR A 127 4.37 6.57 -9.03
CA THR A 127 3.95 7.70 -9.85
C THR A 127 3.69 7.26 -11.29
N LYS A 128 4.56 6.43 -11.83
CA LYS A 128 4.38 5.90 -13.18
C LYS A 128 3.18 4.98 -13.26
N GLN A 129 3.03 4.11 -12.27
CA GLN A 129 1.92 3.15 -12.26
C GLN A 129 0.58 3.88 -12.11
N ARG A 130 0.53 4.92 -11.31
CA ARG A 130 -0.68 5.72 -11.14
C ARG A 130 -1.07 6.41 -12.44
N ASP A 131 -0.10 6.93 -13.16
CA ASP A 131 -0.37 7.57 -14.44
C ASP A 131 -1.01 6.57 -15.41
N ILE A 132 -0.49 5.36 -15.47
CA ILE A 132 -1.03 4.30 -16.31
C ILE A 132 -2.46 3.96 -15.85
N PHE A 133 -2.66 3.81 -14.56
CA PHE A 133 -3.95 3.44 -14.00
C PHE A 133 -5.02 4.48 -14.31
N GLU A 134 -4.70 5.76 -14.09
CA GLU A 134 -5.66 6.84 -14.31
C GLU A 134 -5.97 7.04 -15.79
N LYS A 135 -4.99 6.85 -16.65
CA LYS A 135 -5.21 6.94 -18.10
C LYS A 135 -6.09 5.82 -18.61
N SER A 136 -6.14 4.71 -17.90
CA SER A 136 -7.03 3.59 -18.28
C SER A 136 -8.42 3.74 -17.68
N GLY A 137 -8.72 4.87 -17.04
CA GLY A 137 -10.01 5.14 -16.43
C GLY A 137 -10.10 4.86 -14.95
N GLY A 138 -8.97 4.58 -14.30
CA GLY A 138 -8.95 4.30 -12.87
C GLY A 138 -9.06 5.56 -12.02
N GLU A 139 -9.53 5.37 -10.81
CA GLU A 139 -9.71 6.46 -9.85
C GLU A 139 -9.22 6.01 -8.48
N ILE A 140 -8.48 6.88 -7.80
CA ILE A 140 -8.04 6.64 -6.43
C ILE A 140 -8.78 7.62 -5.53
N ARG A 141 -9.44 7.09 -4.50
CA ARG A 141 -10.25 7.90 -3.57
C ARG A 141 -9.67 7.82 -2.17
N LYS A 142 -9.59 8.97 -1.52
CA LYS A 142 -9.23 9.00 -0.10
C LYS A 142 -10.52 8.87 0.70
N ILE A 143 -10.54 7.91 1.64
CA ILE A 143 -11.67 7.69 2.55
C ILE A 143 -11.15 7.78 3.99
N SER A 144 -12.06 7.80 4.96
CA SER A 144 -11.64 7.80 6.37
C SER A 144 -11.19 6.39 6.76
N GLY A 145 -10.31 6.32 7.77
CA GLY A 145 -9.89 5.03 8.29
C GLY A 145 -11.06 4.20 8.80
N ASP A 146 -12.05 4.86 9.39
CA ASP A 146 -13.24 4.18 9.92
C ASP A 146 -14.06 3.50 8.82
N SER A 147 -13.94 3.98 7.59
CA SER A 147 -14.68 3.44 6.45
C SER A 147 -13.86 2.46 5.62
N ASN A 148 -12.62 2.21 6.01
CA ASN A 148 -11.70 1.39 5.23
C ASN A 148 -11.72 -0.05 5.73
N PRO A 149 -12.28 -1.01 4.96
CA PRO A 149 -12.32 -2.41 5.40
C PRO A 149 -10.93 -3.04 5.52
N ALA A 150 -9.92 -2.46 4.86
CA ALA A 150 -8.54 -2.96 4.96
C ALA A 150 -7.83 -2.45 6.21
N ASP A 151 -8.47 -1.58 7.00
CA ASP A 151 -7.89 -0.96 8.19
C ASP A 151 -7.28 -1.99 9.13
N LEU A 152 -6.01 -1.80 9.46
CA LEU A 152 -5.28 -2.69 10.36
C LEU A 152 -5.37 -2.25 11.82
N GLY A 153 -6.07 -1.17 12.10
CA GLY A 153 -6.40 -0.77 13.47
C GLY A 153 -5.32 -0.01 14.21
N TYR A 154 -4.30 0.46 13.54
CA TYR A 154 -3.16 1.12 14.17
C TYR A 154 -2.96 2.53 13.66
N HIS A 155 -4.03 3.29 13.68
CA HIS A 155 -3.97 4.70 13.27
C HIS A 155 -3.57 5.55 14.45
N ARG A 156 -2.52 6.26 14.33
CA ARG A 156 -2.15 7.24 15.34
C ARG A 156 -1.46 8.39 14.69
#